data_95f42cd10655591098d7cdeba556603b
#
_entry.id   95f42cd10655591098d7cdeba556603b
#
_cell.length_a   1.000
_cell.length_b   1.000
_cell.length_c   1.000
_cell.angle_alpha   90.00
_cell.angle_beta   90.00
_cell.angle_gamma   90.00
#
_symmetry.space_group_name_H-M   'P 1'
#
loop_
_entity.id
_entity.type
_entity.pdbx_description
1 polymer ?
#
loop_
_entity_poly.entity_id
_entity_poly.type
_entity_poly.pdbx_seq_one_letter_code
_entity_poly.pdbx_strand_id
1 'polypeptide(L)'
;MSKSSGKPGPDEDRLELLERSELLGYLAAGLAEAADGRGCMVLLGGEAGAGKTALLREFCGNDLSARVLWGACERLFTPRALGPFLDIAQPAGVELGRFAPNRRVPHEFAGALVAELANDFPTVLVVEDVHWADEGTLDVIKLLGRRIESLPVLAIVSFRDDQLTADGALRIVLGELAGTRAAVRRHLPPLSLEAVRMLAEPAGVDASRLFERTGGNPFFVTEALAAVDAD
;
A
#
# COMPACT_ATOMS: atom_id res chain seq x y z
N MET A 1 -22.54 40.37 19.36
CA MET A 1 -21.39 39.64 19.84
C MET A 1 -21.42 38.27 19.15
N SER A 2 -20.72 38.19 18.04
CA SER A 2 -20.74 37.02 17.15
C SER A 2 -19.55 36.08 17.53
N LYS A 3 -19.85 34.87 17.94
CA LYS A 3 -18.82 33.86 18.19
C LYS A 3 -18.38 33.27 16.85
N SER A 4 -17.17 33.64 16.46
CA SER A 4 -16.41 32.97 15.38
C SER A 4 -16.04 31.56 15.83
N SER A 5 -16.67 30.55 15.22
CA SER A 5 -16.20 29.15 15.30
C SER A 5 -15.06 29.00 14.31
N GLY A 6 -13.82 29.06 14.80
CA GLY A 6 -12.65 28.73 14.02
C GLY A 6 -12.72 27.24 13.62
N LYS A 7 -12.66 26.95 12.32
CA LYS A 7 -12.32 25.63 11.84
C LYS A 7 -10.89 25.33 12.28
N PRO A 8 -10.58 24.12 12.79
CA PRO A 8 -9.20 23.73 13.03
C PRO A 8 -8.42 23.76 11.69
N GLY A 9 -7.19 24.24 11.74
CA GLY A 9 -6.31 24.33 10.58
C GLY A 9 -5.87 22.93 10.11
N PRO A 10 -5.38 22.80 8.87
CA PRO A 10 -5.02 21.53 8.26
C PRO A 10 -3.77 20.85 8.83
N ASP A 11 -3.16 21.39 9.88
CA ASP A 11 -1.88 20.90 10.45
C ASP A 11 -2.02 20.13 11.78
N GLU A 12 -3.20 20.05 12.40
CA GLU A 12 -3.37 19.41 13.71
C GLU A 12 -3.66 17.90 13.64
N ASP A 13 -3.88 17.32 12.46
CA ASP A 13 -4.25 15.90 12.30
C ASP A 13 -3.14 15.05 11.61
N ARG A 14 -1.95 15.60 11.42
CA ARG A 14 -0.82 14.87 10.88
C ARG A 14 -0.03 14.24 12.03
N LEU A 15 -0.51 13.13 12.54
CA LEU A 15 0.32 12.23 13.34
C LEU A 15 1.51 11.82 12.47
N GLU A 16 2.66 12.42 12.75
CA GLU A 16 3.91 12.07 12.10
C GLU A 16 4.11 10.56 12.24
N LEU A 17 4.18 9.84 11.12
CA LEU A 17 4.30 8.39 11.12
C LEU A 17 5.66 8.00 11.69
N LEU A 18 5.69 7.64 12.96
CA LEU A 18 6.91 7.27 13.67
C LEU A 18 7.60 6.07 12.99
N GLU A 19 8.91 6.18 12.82
CA GLU A 19 9.78 5.13 12.27
C GLU A 19 9.42 4.68 10.83
N ARG A 20 8.82 5.58 10.03
CA ARG A 20 8.45 5.29 8.63
C ARG A 20 9.24 6.09 7.60
N SER A 21 10.08 7.03 8.05
CA SER A 21 10.86 7.94 7.18
C SER A 21 11.80 7.22 6.23
N GLU A 22 12.44 6.14 6.65
CA GLU A 22 13.31 5.33 5.79
C GLU A 22 12.52 4.72 4.62
N LEU A 23 11.36 4.13 4.91
CA LEU A 23 10.53 3.50 3.88
C LEU A 23 9.88 4.55 2.97
N LEU A 24 9.43 5.67 3.52
CA LEU A 24 8.95 6.81 2.71
C LEU A 24 10.04 7.33 1.79
N GLY A 25 11.27 7.49 2.28
CA GLY A 25 12.43 7.88 1.46
C GLY A 25 12.75 6.86 0.37
N TYR A 26 12.62 5.55 0.69
CA TYR A 26 12.80 4.49 -0.31
C TYR A 26 11.74 4.55 -1.42
N LEU A 27 10.47 4.77 -1.08
CA LEU A 27 9.39 4.92 -2.06
C LEU A 27 9.59 6.17 -2.93
N ALA A 28 10.02 7.28 -2.32
CA ALA A 28 10.33 8.52 -3.05
C ALA A 28 11.48 8.33 -4.04
N ALA A 29 12.55 7.63 -3.65
CA ALA A 29 13.64 7.29 -4.56
C ALA A 29 13.15 6.39 -5.71
N GLY A 30 12.32 5.38 -5.42
CA GLY A 30 11.73 4.53 -6.45
C GLY A 30 10.83 5.29 -7.43
N LEU A 31 10.09 6.30 -6.96
CA LEU A 31 9.30 7.17 -7.84
C LEU A 31 10.20 8.05 -8.72
N ALA A 32 11.29 8.57 -8.18
CA ALA A 32 12.25 9.34 -8.96
C ALA A 32 12.90 8.49 -10.08
N GLU A 33 13.26 7.24 -9.79
CA GLU A 33 13.75 6.31 -10.82
C GLU A 33 12.68 5.99 -11.87
N ALA A 34 11.44 5.81 -11.44
CA ALA A 34 10.31 5.60 -12.36
C ALA A 34 10.11 6.81 -13.27
N ALA A 35 10.25 8.05 -12.77
CA ALA A 35 10.18 9.26 -13.59
C ALA A 35 11.27 9.31 -14.69
N ASP A 36 12.40 8.65 -14.45
CA ASP A 36 13.48 8.45 -15.46
C ASP A 36 13.25 7.23 -16.37
N GLY A 37 12.07 6.62 -16.33
CA GLY A 37 11.71 5.45 -17.15
C GLY A 37 12.26 4.12 -16.61
N ARG A 38 12.72 4.08 -15.35
CA ARG A 38 13.18 2.88 -14.66
C ARG A 38 12.19 2.47 -13.58
N GLY A 39 11.12 1.80 -14.00
CA GLY A 39 10.08 1.40 -13.08
C GLY A 39 10.48 0.27 -12.14
N CYS A 40 9.83 0.23 -10.98
CA CYS A 40 10.06 -0.81 -9.98
C CYS A 40 8.76 -1.20 -9.27
N MET A 41 8.80 -2.39 -8.64
CA MET A 41 7.70 -2.92 -7.84
C MET A 41 8.16 -3.15 -6.40
N VAL A 42 7.47 -2.55 -5.45
CA VAL A 42 7.70 -2.76 -4.02
C VAL A 42 6.63 -3.72 -3.48
N LEU A 43 7.09 -4.87 -2.99
CA LEU A 43 6.26 -5.88 -2.34
C LEU A 43 6.29 -5.60 -0.83
N LEU A 44 5.26 -4.87 -0.34
CA LEU A 44 5.20 -4.38 1.03
C LEU A 44 4.47 -5.36 1.95
N GLY A 45 5.25 -6.16 2.68
CA GLY A 45 4.76 -7.06 3.74
C GLY A 45 4.63 -6.38 5.09
N GLY A 46 3.87 -6.99 6.00
CA GLY A 46 3.72 -6.57 7.39
C GLY A 46 2.44 -7.11 8.00
N GLU A 47 2.41 -7.23 9.32
CA GLU A 47 1.26 -7.75 10.06
C GLU A 47 -0.02 -6.91 9.88
N ALA A 48 -1.16 -7.50 10.27
CA ALA A 48 -2.40 -6.75 10.40
C ALA A 48 -2.21 -5.59 11.38
N GLY A 49 -2.66 -4.38 11.03
CA GLY A 49 -2.50 -3.21 11.91
C GLY A 49 -1.11 -2.57 11.93
N ALA A 50 -0.12 -3.07 11.17
CA ALA A 50 1.23 -2.51 11.12
C ALA A 50 1.32 -1.08 10.53
N GLY A 51 0.22 -0.56 9.95
CA GLY A 51 0.15 0.79 9.40
C GLY A 51 0.49 0.89 7.91
N LYS A 52 0.40 -0.22 7.14
CA LYS A 52 0.69 -0.22 5.68
C LYS A 52 -0.15 0.82 4.92
N THR A 53 -1.46 0.80 5.11
CA THR A 53 -2.37 1.78 4.47
C THR A 53 -2.07 3.22 4.89
N ALA A 54 -1.74 3.46 6.16
CA ALA A 54 -1.37 4.79 6.65
C ALA A 54 -0.08 5.28 5.97
N LEU A 55 0.95 4.43 5.88
CA LEU A 55 2.18 4.73 5.15
C LEU A 55 1.92 5.07 3.68
N LEU A 56 1.09 4.28 3.00
CA LEU A 56 0.78 4.49 1.58
C LEU A 56 -0.02 5.79 1.38
N ARG A 57 -0.95 6.11 2.27
CA ARG A 57 -1.70 7.37 2.22
C ARG A 57 -0.81 8.57 2.46
N GLU A 58 0.10 8.49 3.43
CA GLU A 58 1.10 9.54 3.68
C GLU A 58 1.98 9.75 2.45
N PHE A 59 2.49 8.67 1.86
CA PHE A 59 3.30 8.74 0.65
C PHE A 59 2.53 9.35 -0.52
N CYS A 60 1.32 8.88 -0.80
CA CYS A 60 0.50 9.33 -1.92
C CYS A 60 -0.21 10.68 -1.67
N GLY A 61 -0.35 11.11 -0.42
CA GLY A 61 -0.97 12.38 -0.04
C GLY A 61 -0.02 13.58 -0.12
N ASN A 62 1.28 13.36 -0.21
CA ASN A 62 2.25 14.42 -0.47
C ASN A 62 2.11 14.90 -1.92
N ASP A 63 2.49 16.15 -2.18
CA ASP A 63 2.44 16.78 -3.51
C ASP A 63 3.33 16.01 -4.51
N LEU A 64 2.86 14.84 -4.94
CA LEU A 64 3.56 13.99 -5.89
C LEU A 64 3.38 14.56 -7.30
N SER A 65 4.48 14.82 -8.00
CA SER A 65 4.45 15.07 -9.44
C SER A 65 4.24 13.77 -10.23
N ALA A 66 3.22 12.99 -9.84
CA ALA A 66 2.91 11.68 -10.39
C ALA A 66 1.40 11.41 -10.34
N ARG A 67 0.92 10.60 -11.28
CA ARG A 67 -0.45 10.06 -11.23
C ARG A 67 -0.53 8.95 -10.17
N VAL A 68 -1.54 8.99 -9.31
CA VAL A 68 -1.79 7.92 -8.33
C VAL A 68 -2.96 7.08 -8.80
N LEU A 69 -2.75 5.78 -8.95
CA LEU A 69 -3.76 4.77 -9.25
C LEU A 69 -3.83 3.81 -8.07
N TRP A 70 -5.01 3.74 -7.44
CA TRP A 70 -5.17 2.99 -6.19
C TRP A 70 -6.32 2.01 -6.28
N GLY A 71 -6.05 0.73 -6.02
CA GLY A 71 -7.05 -0.32 -5.91
C GLY A 71 -6.76 -1.21 -4.70
N ALA A 72 -7.80 -1.81 -4.14
CA ALA A 72 -7.68 -2.69 -2.99
C ALA A 72 -8.39 -4.02 -3.24
N CYS A 73 -7.82 -5.10 -2.71
CA CYS A 73 -8.50 -6.39 -2.65
C CYS A 73 -9.39 -6.43 -1.39
N GLU A 74 -10.62 -6.87 -1.56
CA GLU A 74 -11.60 -6.93 -0.49
C GLU A 74 -11.73 -8.34 0.08
N ARG A 75 -11.94 -8.45 1.39
CA ARG A 75 -12.24 -9.71 2.05
C ARG A 75 -13.67 -10.15 1.73
N LEU A 76 -13.87 -10.81 0.60
CA LEU A 76 -15.16 -11.35 0.16
C LEU A 76 -15.11 -12.87 0.14
N PHE A 77 -16.28 -13.53 0.36
CA PHE A 77 -16.39 -14.99 0.17
C PHE A 77 -16.08 -15.40 -1.28
N THR A 78 -16.45 -14.55 -2.23
CA THR A 78 -16.11 -14.71 -3.64
C THR A 78 -15.40 -13.44 -4.07
N PRO A 79 -14.07 -13.43 -4.18
CA PRO A 79 -13.33 -12.25 -4.61
C PRO A 79 -13.81 -11.81 -5.99
N ARG A 80 -13.92 -10.49 -6.17
CA ARG A 80 -14.28 -9.90 -7.46
C ARG A 80 -13.10 -10.05 -8.43
N ALA A 81 -13.30 -10.81 -9.52
CA ALA A 81 -12.24 -11.03 -10.51
C ALA A 81 -11.65 -9.71 -11.00
N LEU A 82 -10.33 -9.56 -10.88
CA LEU A 82 -9.59 -8.33 -11.19
C LEU A 82 -10.08 -7.09 -10.43
N GLY A 83 -10.70 -7.28 -9.26
CA GLY A 83 -11.35 -6.21 -8.49
C GLY A 83 -10.54 -4.93 -8.40
N PRO A 84 -9.34 -4.92 -7.79
CA PRO A 84 -8.54 -3.72 -7.61
C PRO A 84 -8.17 -3.03 -8.92
N PHE A 85 -7.95 -3.81 -9.98
CA PHE A 85 -7.62 -3.25 -11.28
C PHE A 85 -8.81 -2.62 -12.00
N LEU A 86 -10.03 -3.09 -11.73
CA LEU A 86 -11.24 -2.45 -12.24
C LEU A 86 -11.47 -1.09 -11.58
N ASP A 87 -11.12 -0.95 -10.29
CA ASP A 87 -11.21 0.32 -9.58
C ASP A 87 -10.16 1.32 -10.09
N ILE A 88 -8.97 0.84 -10.42
CA ILE A 88 -7.88 1.62 -11.02
C ILE A 88 -8.21 2.07 -12.46
N ALA A 89 -8.87 1.25 -13.21
CA ALA A 89 -9.09 1.46 -14.64
C ALA A 89 -9.92 2.71 -14.96
N GLN A 90 -10.92 2.99 -14.15
CA GLN A 90 -11.80 4.13 -14.38
C GLN A 90 -11.05 5.48 -14.27
N PRO A 91 -10.29 5.75 -13.18
CA PRO A 91 -9.47 6.96 -13.09
C PRO A 91 -8.27 6.97 -14.06
N ALA A 92 -7.80 5.79 -14.51
CA ALA A 92 -6.68 5.69 -15.46
C ALA A 92 -7.09 5.99 -16.92
N GLY A 93 -8.38 6.14 -17.20
CA GLY A 93 -8.86 6.30 -18.59
C GLY A 93 -8.76 5.03 -19.43
N VAL A 94 -8.43 3.90 -18.81
CA VAL A 94 -8.37 2.61 -19.50
C VAL A 94 -9.79 2.19 -19.86
N GLU A 95 -10.09 2.13 -21.15
CA GLU A 95 -11.35 1.57 -21.64
C GLU A 95 -11.44 0.06 -21.36
N LEU A 96 -11.49 -0.30 -20.07
CA LEU A 96 -11.72 -1.68 -19.64
C LEU A 96 -13.12 -2.17 -19.99
N GLY A 97 -14.03 -1.28 -20.39
CA GLY A 97 -15.35 -1.64 -20.92
C GLY A 97 -15.31 -2.57 -22.13
N ARG A 98 -14.16 -2.65 -22.84
CA ARG A 98 -13.93 -3.64 -23.90
C ARG A 98 -13.71 -5.05 -23.36
N PHE A 99 -13.29 -5.18 -22.09
CA PHE A 99 -13.15 -6.47 -21.42
C PHE A 99 -14.49 -6.84 -20.80
N ALA A 100 -15.38 -7.44 -21.59
CA ALA A 100 -16.70 -7.88 -21.14
C ALA A 100 -16.59 -8.72 -19.85
N PRO A 101 -17.52 -8.61 -18.89
CA PRO A 101 -17.46 -9.26 -17.58
C PRO A 101 -17.19 -10.77 -17.62
N ASN A 102 -17.57 -11.43 -18.72
CA ASN A 102 -17.49 -12.89 -18.90
C ASN A 102 -16.23 -13.35 -19.70
N ARG A 103 -15.34 -12.45 -20.10
CA ARG A 103 -14.11 -12.77 -20.86
C ARG A 103 -12.90 -12.00 -20.33
N ARG A 104 -12.75 -11.92 -19.02
CA ARG A 104 -11.58 -11.29 -18.42
C ARG A 104 -10.40 -12.26 -18.46
N VAL A 105 -9.60 -12.15 -19.51
CA VAL A 105 -8.36 -12.90 -19.64
C VAL A 105 -7.24 -12.09 -19.03
N PRO A 106 -6.64 -12.52 -17.90
CA PRO A 106 -5.68 -11.72 -17.15
C PRO A 106 -4.53 -11.16 -17.99
N HIS A 107 -4.04 -11.92 -18.98
CA HIS A 107 -2.93 -11.47 -19.83
C HIS A 107 -3.32 -10.37 -20.83
N GLU A 108 -4.56 -10.36 -21.35
CA GLU A 108 -5.07 -9.28 -22.23
C GLU A 108 -5.23 -7.99 -21.42
N PHE A 109 -5.76 -8.12 -20.20
CA PHE A 109 -5.88 -7.01 -19.27
C PHE A 109 -4.51 -6.44 -18.89
N ALA A 110 -3.55 -7.29 -18.50
CA ALA A 110 -2.20 -6.88 -18.17
C ALA A 110 -1.52 -6.18 -19.37
N GLY A 111 -1.76 -6.64 -20.60
CA GLY A 111 -1.27 -5.99 -21.80
C GLY A 111 -1.83 -4.58 -21.99
N ALA A 112 -3.14 -4.39 -21.79
CA ALA A 112 -3.79 -3.08 -21.89
C ALA A 112 -3.32 -2.12 -20.77
N LEU A 113 -3.18 -2.65 -19.53
CA LEU A 113 -2.66 -1.88 -18.41
C LEU A 113 -1.21 -1.42 -18.66
N VAL A 114 -0.34 -2.31 -19.12
CA VAL A 114 1.05 -1.97 -19.47
C VAL A 114 1.08 -0.90 -20.58
N ALA A 115 0.24 -1.00 -21.61
CA ALA A 115 0.18 0.00 -22.67
C ALA A 115 -0.28 1.38 -22.15
N GLU A 116 -1.22 1.39 -21.20
CA GLU A 116 -1.66 2.64 -20.55
C GLU A 116 -0.59 3.23 -19.63
N LEU A 117 0.14 2.37 -18.90
CA LEU A 117 1.21 2.77 -18.00
C LEU A 117 2.50 3.19 -18.72
N ALA A 118 2.64 2.88 -20.00
CA ALA A 118 3.80 3.25 -20.82
C ALA A 118 3.78 4.73 -21.27
N ASN A 119 2.79 5.52 -20.86
CA ASN A 119 2.77 6.96 -21.12
C ASN A 119 3.89 7.66 -20.34
N ASP A 120 4.39 8.78 -20.88
CA ASP A 120 5.55 9.52 -20.33
C ASP A 120 5.31 10.19 -18.95
N PHE A 121 4.16 9.92 -18.30
CA PHE A 121 3.84 10.52 -17.02
C PHE A 121 4.09 9.53 -15.87
N PRO A 122 4.93 9.88 -14.88
CA PRO A 122 5.22 9.01 -13.75
C PRO A 122 3.94 8.59 -13.03
N THR A 123 3.84 7.30 -12.73
CA THR A 123 2.63 6.74 -12.09
C THR A 123 3.01 5.95 -10.84
N VAL A 124 2.33 6.23 -9.72
CA VAL A 124 2.31 5.37 -8.54
C VAL A 124 1.09 4.46 -8.66
N LEU A 125 1.32 3.17 -8.75
CA LEU A 125 0.28 2.14 -8.82
C LEU A 125 0.23 1.39 -7.49
N VAL A 126 -0.83 1.58 -6.71
CA VAL A 126 -1.03 0.89 -5.43
C VAL A 126 -2.06 -0.22 -5.59
N VAL A 127 -1.70 -1.43 -5.17
CA VAL A 127 -2.62 -2.57 -5.04
C VAL A 127 -2.56 -3.07 -3.61
N GLU A 128 -3.59 -2.76 -2.81
CA GLU A 128 -3.62 -3.14 -1.40
C GLU A 128 -4.21 -4.51 -1.16
N ASP A 129 -3.72 -5.10 -0.06
CA ASP A 129 -4.26 -6.31 0.57
C ASP A 129 -4.38 -7.52 -0.37
N VAL A 130 -3.35 -7.74 -1.22
CA VAL A 130 -3.36 -8.82 -2.23
C VAL A 130 -3.41 -10.24 -1.64
N HIS A 131 -3.35 -10.41 -0.34
CA HIS A 131 -3.65 -11.68 0.32
C HIS A 131 -5.14 -12.08 0.20
N TRP A 132 -6.02 -11.14 -0.22
CA TRP A 132 -7.42 -11.38 -0.59
C TRP A 132 -7.64 -11.42 -2.11
N ALA A 133 -6.56 -11.37 -2.92
CA ALA A 133 -6.66 -11.33 -4.37
C ALA A 133 -7.21 -12.65 -4.95
N ASP A 134 -7.96 -12.53 -6.04
CA ASP A 134 -8.25 -13.64 -6.91
C ASP A 134 -7.01 -14.03 -7.76
N GLU A 135 -7.02 -15.22 -8.34
CA GLU A 135 -5.91 -15.71 -9.17
C GLU A 135 -5.63 -14.78 -10.36
N GLY A 136 -6.67 -14.23 -10.99
CA GLY A 136 -6.52 -13.31 -12.11
C GLY A 136 -5.79 -12.02 -11.72
N THR A 137 -6.08 -11.47 -10.54
CA THR A 137 -5.36 -10.33 -9.97
C THR A 137 -3.88 -10.65 -9.75
N LEU A 138 -3.58 -11.83 -9.19
CA LEU A 138 -2.20 -12.28 -8.98
C LEU A 138 -1.44 -12.47 -10.30
N ASP A 139 -2.09 -12.99 -11.34
CA ASP A 139 -1.50 -13.12 -12.68
C ASP A 139 -1.17 -11.75 -13.29
N VAL A 140 -2.05 -10.75 -13.15
CA VAL A 140 -1.78 -9.38 -13.62
C VAL A 140 -0.59 -8.78 -12.89
N ILE A 141 -0.50 -8.91 -11.55
CA ILE A 141 0.63 -8.43 -10.75
C ILE A 141 1.94 -9.07 -11.23
N LYS A 142 1.94 -10.38 -11.45
CA LYS A 142 3.09 -11.12 -11.95
C LYS A 142 3.53 -10.66 -13.35
N LEU A 143 2.58 -10.49 -14.27
CA LEU A 143 2.86 -10.03 -15.64
C LEU A 143 3.36 -8.59 -15.68
N LEU A 144 2.80 -7.71 -14.83
CA LEU A 144 3.27 -6.34 -14.66
C LEU A 144 4.69 -6.31 -14.11
N GLY A 145 4.99 -7.07 -13.05
CA GLY A 145 6.31 -7.10 -12.43
C GLY A 145 7.43 -7.56 -13.37
N ARG A 146 7.10 -8.38 -14.38
CA ARG A 146 8.06 -8.79 -15.41
C ARG A 146 8.34 -7.72 -16.47
N ARG A 147 7.50 -6.70 -16.58
CA ARG A 147 7.57 -5.67 -17.62
C ARG A 147 7.83 -4.26 -17.07
N ILE A 148 7.78 -4.11 -15.74
CA ILE A 148 7.78 -2.82 -15.09
C ILE A 148 9.08 -2.04 -15.26
N GLU A 149 10.22 -2.73 -15.44
CA GLU A 149 11.56 -2.13 -15.52
C GLU A 149 11.67 -1.02 -16.57
N SER A 150 10.89 -1.10 -17.65
CA SER A 150 10.88 -0.12 -18.75
C SER A 150 9.68 0.83 -18.73
N LEU A 151 8.95 0.90 -17.62
CA LEU A 151 7.77 1.76 -17.47
C LEU A 151 8.04 2.89 -16.49
N PRO A 152 7.46 4.09 -16.66
CA PRO A 152 7.54 5.17 -15.69
C PRO A 152 6.61 4.90 -14.49
N VAL A 153 6.78 3.76 -13.80
CA VAL A 153 5.86 3.26 -12.78
C VAL A 153 6.58 2.80 -11.51
N LEU A 154 6.16 3.35 -10.37
CA LEU A 154 6.37 2.75 -9.07
C LEU A 154 5.11 1.95 -8.70
N ALA A 155 5.17 0.62 -8.76
CA ALA A 155 4.10 -0.24 -8.27
C ALA A 155 4.34 -0.62 -6.81
N ILE A 156 3.31 -0.52 -5.96
CA ILE A 156 3.38 -0.90 -4.56
C ILE A 156 2.27 -1.92 -4.31
N VAL A 157 2.65 -3.12 -3.90
CA VAL A 157 1.74 -4.24 -3.67
C VAL A 157 1.80 -4.60 -2.19
N SER A 158 0.74 -4.33 -1.43
CA SER A 158 0.73 -4.62 0.01
C SER A 158 0.05 -5.94 0.33
N PHE A 159 0.58 -6.65 1.33
CA PHE A 159 0.05 -7.93 1.80
C PHE A 159 0.33 -8.13 3.29
N ARG A 160 -0.32 -9.16 3.87
CA ARG A 160 -0.06 -9.59 5.25
C ARG A 160 0.84 -10.80 5.26
N ASP A 161 1.94 -10.72 6.01
CA ASP A 161 2.90 -11.82 6.14
C ASP A 161 2.32 -13.01 6.91
N ASP A 162 1.46 -12.74 7.90
CA ASP A 162 0.77 -13.74 8.73
C ASP A 162 -0.27 -14.57 7.96
N GLN A 163 -0.65 -14.13 6.76
CA GLN A 163 -1.60 -14.83 5.90
C GLN A 163 -0.96 -15.57 4.72
N LEU A 164 0.37 -15.60 4.64
CA LEU A 164 1.10 -16.34 3.63
C LEU A 164 1.14 -17.84 3.97
N THR A 165 0.25 -18.63 3.37
CA THR A 165 0.27 -20.09 3.50
C THR A 165 1.38 -20.71 2.66
N ALA A 166 1.89 -21.89 3.05
CA ALA A 166 3.01 -22.55 2.39
C ALA A 166 2.75 -22.80 0.90
N ASP A 167 1.53 -23.20 0.54
CA ASP A 167 1.11 -23.55 -0.82
C ASP A 167 0.21 -22.49 -1.47
N GLY A 168 0.15 -21.28 -0.88
CA GLY A 168 -0.71 -20.21 -1.34
C GLY A 168 -0.22 -19.60 -2.66
N ALA A 169 -1.15 -19.29 -3.57
CA ALA A 169 -0.86 -18.67 -4.88
C ALA A 169 -0.05 -17.38 -4.73
N LEU A 170 -0.38 -16.54 -3.74
CA LEU A 170 0.36 -15.31 -3.48
C LEU A 170 1.83 -15.58 -3.14
N ARG A 171 2.13 -16.60 -2.33
CA ARG A 171 3.52 -16.94 -1.99
C ARG A 171 4.33 -17.35 -3.22
N ILE A 172 3.71 -18.09 -4.13
CA ILE A 172 4.33 -18.48 -5.41
C ILE A 172 4.65 -17.23 -6.23
N VAL A 173 3.68 -16.32 -6.38
CA VAL A 173 3.86 -15.08 -7.14
C VAL A 173 4.95 -14.19 -6.52
N LEU A 174 4.95 -14.02 -5.19
CA LEU A 174 6.00 -13.27 -4.48
C LEU A 174 7.38 -13.89 -4.69
N GLY A 175 7.49 -15.22 -4.69
CA GLY A 175 8.74 -15.95 -4.95
C GLY A 175 9.24 -15.74 -6.38
N GLU A 176 8.37 -15.79 -7.37
CA GLU A 176 8.73 -15.53 -8.77
C GLU A 176 9.15 -14.07 -9.00
N LEU A 177 8.45 -13.11 -8.38
CA LEU A 177 8.77 -11.69 -8.47
C LEU A 177 10.11 -11.36 -7.78
N ALA A 178 10.44 -12.01 -6.67
CA ALA A 178 11.73 -11.82 -5.99
C ALA A 178 12.94 -12.17 -6.85
N GLY A 179 12.74 -12.98 -7.92
CA GLY A 179 13.76 -13.28 -8.92
C GLY A 179 13.93 -12.19 -9.99
N THR A 180 13.09 -11.16 -10.02
CA THR A 180 13.18 -10.04 -10.97
C THR A 180 13.98 -8.88 -10.37
N ARG A 181 14.77 -8.18 -11.20
CA ARG A 181 15.57 -7.04 -10.71
C ARG A 181 14.70 -5.87 -10.27
N ALA A 182 13.56 -5.69 -10.92
CA ALA A 182 12.67 -4.56 -10.69
C ALA A 182 11.68 -4.78 -9.54
N ALA A 183 11.62 -5.97 -8.89
CA ALA A 183 10.76 -6.23 -7.76
C ALA A 183 11.57 -6.39 -6.47
N VAL A 184 11.24 -5.60 -5.46
CA VAL A 184 11.94 -5.59 -4.16
C VAL A 184 10.94 -5.80 -3.04
N ARG A 185 11.22 -6.75 -2.15
CA ARG A 185 10.42 -6.96 -0.95
C ARG A 185 10.87 -6.01 0.17
N ARG A 186 9.92 -5.36 0.81
CA ARG A 186 10.10 -4.56 2.01
C ARG A 186 9.13 -5.03 3.07
N HIS A 187 9.56 -4.96 4.32
CA HIS A 187 8.74 -5.31 5.48
C HIS A 187 8.51 -4.07 6.33
N LEU A 188 7.27 -3.86 6.76
CA LEU A 188 6.89 -2.81 7.69
C LEU A 188 6.85 -3.39 9.11
N PRO A 189 7.87 -3.14 9.95
CA PRO A 189 7.91 -3.66 11.28
C PRO A 189 6.92 -2.96 12.22
N PRO A 190 6.56 -3.58 13.37
CA PRO A 190 5.90 -2.88 14.46
C PRO A 190 6.77 -1.71 14.95
N LEU A 191 6.19 -0.82 15.73
CA LEU A 191 6.90 0.29 16.38
C LEU A 191 7.87 -0.25 17.43
N SER A 192 9.00 0.42 17.60
CA SER A 192 9.92 0.15 18.70
C SER A 192 9.32 0.58 20.07
N LEU A 193 9.91 0.12 21.16
CA LEU A 193 9.55 0.61 22.50
C LEU A 193 9.72 2.13 22.61
N GLU A 194 10.71 2.71 21.93
CA GLU A 194 10.95 4.14 21.96
C GLU A 194 9.83 4.92 21.26
N ALA A 195 9.39 4.46 20.08
CA ALA A 195 8.24 5.04 19.38
C ALA A 195 6.94 4.90 20.20
N VAL A 196 6.73 3.75 20.85
CA VAL A 196 5.59 3.56 21.76
C VAL A 196 5.69 4.50 22.97
N ARG A 197 6.90 4.78 23.49
CA ARG A 197 7.10 5.75 24.58
C ARG A 197 6.69 7.16 24.16
N MET A 198 7.09 7.60 22.97
CA MET A 198 6.72 8.92 22.44
C MET A 198 5.20 9.09 22.33
N LEU A 199 4.48 8.02 22.00
CA LEU A 199 3.00 8.03 21.91
C LEU A 199 2.33 7.96 23.29
N ALA A 200 2.92 7.21 24.24
CA ALA A 200 2.33 6.95 25.55
C ALA A 200 2.55 8.10 26.56
N GLU A 201 3.65 8.84 26.40
CA GLU A 201 4.05 9.92 27.33
C GLU A 201 2.99 11.02 27.47
N PRO A 202 2.40 11.57 26.40
CA PRO A 202 1.35 12.58 26.50
C PRO A 202 0.09 12.11 27.25
N ALA A 203 -0.23 10.81 27.14
CA ALA A 203 -1.39 10.19 27.78
C ALA A 203 -1.07 9.70 29.23
N GLY A 204 0.17 9.86 29.71
CA GLY A 204 0.59 9.38 31.03
C GLY A 204 0.56 7.84 31.19
N VAL A 205 0.64 7.11 30.09
CA VAL A 205 0.58 5.63 30.08
C VAL A 205 1.97 5.03 30.20
N ASP A 206 2.09 3.93 30.95
CA ASP A 206 3.35 3.16 31.05
C ASP A 206 3.66 2.51 29.68
N ALA A 207 4.66 3.06 29.00
CA ALA A 207 5.08 2.62 27.68
C ALA A 207 5.58 1.17 27.63
N SER A 208 6.28 0.72 28.68
CA SER A 208 6.81 -0.66 28.74
C SER A 208 5.66 -1.67 28.80
N ARG A 209 4.70 -1.41 29.67
CA ARG A 209 3.51 -2.26 29.80
C ARG A 209 2.63 -2.21 28.53
N LEU A 210 2.51 -1.04 27.91
CA LEU A 210 1.78 -0.89 26.64
C LEU A 210 2.47 -1.69 25.54
N PHE A 211 3.79 -1.59 25.41
CA PHE A 211 4.58 -2.33 24.43
C PHE A 211 4.48 -3.84 24.64
N GLU A 212 4.61 -4.35 25.87
CA GLU A 212 4.46 -5.78 26.19
C GLU A 212 3.09 -6.33 25.74
N ARG A 213 2.03 -5.54 25.87
CA ARG A 213 0.67 -5.97 25.50
C ARG A 213 0.38 -5.88 24.03
N THR A 214 0.98 -4.93 23.33
CA THR A 214 0.68 -4.62 21.92
C THR A 214 1.74 -5.16 20.96
N GLY A 215 2.92 -5.55 21.46
CA GLY A 215 4.06 -5.92 20.62
C GLY A 215 4.55 -4.77 19.74
N GLY A 216 4.20 -3.52 20.08
CA GLY A 216 4.47 -2.35 19.23
C GLY A 216 3.59 -2.24 17.99
N ASN A 217 2.55 -3.07 17.85
CA ASN A 217 1.63 -2.96 16.72
C ASN A 217 0.87 -1.62 16.77
N PRO A 218 1.02 -0.73 15.76
CA PRO A 218 0.48 0.63 15.80
C PRO A 218 -1.02 0.68 16.07
N PHE A 219 -1.79 -0.22 15.46
CA PHE A 219 -3.24 -0.28 15.66
C PHE A 219 -3.60 -0.53 17.12
N PHE A 220 -2.99 -1.53 17.77
CA PHE A 220 -3.27 -1.82 19.16
C PHE A 220 -2.72 -0.75 20.12
N VAL A 221 -1.61 -0.09 19.76
CA VAL A 221 -1.07 1.03 20.55
C VAL A 221 -2.06 2.20 20.52
N THR A 222 -2.53 2.62 19.36
CA THR A 222 -3.48 3.74 19.22
C THR A 222 -4.83 3.46 19.85
N GLU A 223 -5.38 2.24 19.68
CA GLU A 223 -6.64 1.83 20.35
C GLU A 223 -6.52 1.84 21.87
N ALA A 224 -5.40 1.36 22.40
CA ALA A 224 -5.20 1.34 23.86
C ALA A 224 -5.05 2.76 24.43
N LEU A 225 -4.40 3.67 23.71
CA LEU A 225 -4.29 5.08 24.12
C LEU A 225 -5.62 5.81 24.03
N ALA A 226 -6.36 5.62 22.94
CA ALA A 226 -7.70 6.21 22.79
C ALA A 226 -8.69 5.74 23.87
N ALA A 227 -8.56 4.53 24.41
CA ALA A 227 -9.39 4.05 25.50
C ALA A 227 -9.08 4.75 26.83
N VAL A 228 -7.85 5.24 27.02
CA VAL A 228 -7.47 6.00 28.25
C VAL A 228 -8.00 7.42 28.19
N ASP A 229 -8.02 8.06 27.02
CA ASP A 229 -8.53 9.43 26.84
C ASP A 229 -10.06 9.52 26.98
N ALA A 230 -10.77 8.38 26.93
CA ALA A 230 -12.22 8.29 27.02
C ALA A 230 -12.76 8.13 28.46
N ASP A 231 -11.91 7.86 29.46
CA ASP A 231 -12.21 7.71 30.88
C ASP A 231 -11.84 9.00 31.67
#